data_fc1f7c377f6ff585cebe5811ce5fd4a2
#
_entry.id   fc1f7c377f6ff585cebe5811ce5fd4a2
#
_cell.length_a   1.000
_cell.length_b   1.000
_cell.length_c   1.000
_cell.angle_alpha   90.00
_cell.angle_beta   90.00
_cell.angle_gamma   90.00
#
_symmetry.space_group_name_H-M   'P 1'
#
loop_
_entity.id
_entity.type
_entity.pdbx_description
1 polymer ?
#
loop_
_entity_poly.entity_id
_entity_poly.type
_entity_poly.pdbx_seq_one_letter_code
_entity_poly.pdbx_strand_id
1 'polypeptide(L)'
;MAINPQAAAHCAIDYQRSVVFIRGVYAAINALKARFPDTPLEILYAGCGPFGTLLLPLLGRFSPGELKVYLLDFHQRSLDSVKLLLANFGFCAHAVQTVKADACDYKHTGKLHLVIAEAMQKSLEQEPQFAVTANLAPQLCPTGVFIPQRIDVSMCLADLEHEKELFGQSQKIDSNALEKDTRRYLLETICTLLPEHAFDQMQLAQTN
;
A
#
# COMPACT_ATOMS: atom_id res chain seq x y z
N MET A 1 -0.64 4.47 15.08
CA MET A 1 0.71 5.08 15.25
C MET A 1 1.58 4.62 14.08
N ALA A 2 2.16 5.51 13.31
CA ALA A 2 3.00 5.12 12.16
C ALA A 2 4.27 4.42 12.63
N ILE A 3 4.71 3.37 11.92
CA ILE A 3 5.98 2.67 12.19
C ILE A 3 7.16 3.60 11.86
N ASN A 4 8.28 3.42 12.57
CA ASN A 4 9.46 4.23 12.32
C ASN A 4 10.11 3.88 10.96
N PRO A 5 10.91 4.81 10.36
CA PRO A 5 11.50 4.60 9.03
C PRO A 5 12.38 3.36 8.88
N GLN A 6 13.06 2.92 9.95
CA GLN A 6 13.87 1.70 9.92
C GLN A 6 13.00 0.45 9.82
N ALA A 7 11.92 0.37 10.60
CA ALA A 7 10.97 -0.73 10.50
C ALA A 7 10.28 -0.75 9.12
N ALA A 8 9.89 0.43 8.61
CA ALA A 8 9.33 0.55 7.25
C ALA A 8 10.31 0.10 6.16
N ALA A 9 11.63 0.33 6.34
CA ALA A 9 12.65 -0.17 5.42
C ALA A 9 12.70 -1.70 5.33
N HIS A 10 12.41 -2.40 6.43
CA HIS A 10 12.39 -3.87 6.44
C HIS A 10 11.26 -4.46 5.58
N CYS A 11 10.19 -3.72 5.30
CA CYS A 11 9.14 -4.18 4.38
C CYS A 11 9.67 -4.46 2.96
N ALA A 12 10.78 -3.84 2.56
CA ALA A 12 11.42 -4.11 1.27
C ALA A 12 12.07 -5.51 1.19
N ILE A 13 12.33 -6.17 2.33
CA ILE A 13 12.88 -7.53 2.39
C ILE A 13 11.81 -8.57 2.02
N ASP A 14 10.54 -8.25 2.25
CA ASP A 14 9.43 -9.08 1.80
C ASP A 14 9.25 -8.93 0.29
N TYR A 15 10.09 -9.68 -0.43
CA TYR A 15 10.13 -9.65 -1.89
C TYR A 15 8.80 -10.10 -2.52
N GLN A 16 8.18 -11.13 -1.98
CA GLN A 16 6.95 -11.70 -2.55
C GLN A 16 5.79 -10.72 -2.45
N ARG A 17 5.57 -10.17 -1.27
CA ARG A 17 4.60 -9.12 -1.03
C ARG A 17 4.85 -7.93 -1.98
N SER A 18 6.09 -7.46 -2.04
CA SER A 18 6.46 -6.32 -2.89
C SER A 18 6.18 -6.57 -4.36
N VAL A 19 6.52 -7.75 -4.90
CA VAL A 19 6.24 -8.11 -6.30
C VAL A 19 4.76 -8.16 -6.61
N VAL A 20 3.94 -8.76 -5.73
CA VAL A 20 2.48 -8.83 -5.93
C VAL A 20 1.88 -7.43 -5.94
N PHE A 21 2.23 -6.57 -4.98
CA PHE A 21 1.76 -5.18 -4.95
C PHE A 21 2.22 -4.38 -6.16
N ILE A 22 3.49 -4.44 -6.54
CA ILE A 22 4.03 -3.71 -7.70
C ILE A 22 3.30 -4.13 -8.99
N ARG A 23 3.03 -5.42 -9.19
CA ARG A 23 2.22 -5.92 -10.32
C ARG A 23 0.80 -5.39 -10.29
N GLY A 24 0.15 -5.37 -9.12
CA GLY A 24 -1.19 -4.81 -8.93
C GLY A 24 -1.22 -3.32 -9.23
N VAL A 25 -0.26 -2.55 -8.73
CA VAL A 25 -0.12 -1.11 -9.01
C VAL A 25 0.09 -0.86 -10.50
N TYR A 26 0.97 -1.62 -11.15
CA TYR A 26 1.20 -1.52 -12.60
C TYR A 26 -0.06 -1.79 -13.42
N ALA A 27 -0.79 -2.85 -13.08
CA ALA A 27 -2.05 -3.20 -13.74
C ALA A 27 -3.11 -2.11 -13.55
N ALA A 28 -3.22 -1.56 -12.33
CA ALA A 28 -4.15 -0.46 -12.02
C ALA A 28 -3.82 0.81 -12.81
N ILE A 29 -2.55 1.20 -12.89
CA ILE A 29 -2.13 2.37 -13.68
C ILE A 29 -2.50 2.18 -15.16
N ASN A 30 -2.23 1.02 -15.75
CA ASN A 30 -2.57 0.77 -17.16
C ASN A 30 -4.10 0.77 -17.39
N ALA A 31 -4.88 0.18 -16.50
CA ALA A 31 -6.33 0.22 -16.59
C ALA A 31 -6.89 1.65 -16.47
N LEU A 32 -6.31 2.47 -15.59
CA LEU A 32 -6.68 3.87 -15.42
C LEU A 32 -6.25 4.71 -16.64
N LYS A 33 -5.08 4.47 -17.22
CA LYS A 33 -4.67 5.14 -18.47
C LYS A 33 -5.63 4.84 -19.62
N ALA A 34 -6.14 3.64 -19.71
CA ALA A 34 -7.15 3.30 -20.72
C ALA A 34 -8.50 4.01 -20.48
N ARG A 35 -8.83 4.32 -19.21
CA ARG A 35 -10.05 5.07 -18.83
C ARG A 35 -9.89 6.59 -18.99
N PHE A 36 -8.66 7.09 -18.79
CA PHE A 36 -8.32 8.51 -18.80
C PHE A 36 -7.14 8.78 -19.75
N PRO A 37 -7.30 8.54 -21.08
CA PRO A 37 -6.18 8.53 -22.04
C PRO A 37 -5.45 9.87 -22.16
N ASP A 38 -6.16 10.99 -22.02
CA ASP A 38 -5.63 12.34 -22.25
C ASP A 38 -5.35 13.11 -20.95
N THR A 39 -5.41 12.42 -19.81
CA THR A 39 -5.25 13.05 -18.51
C THR A 39 -4.09 12.44 -17.74
N PRO A 40 -3.14 13.24 -17.23
CA PRO A 40 -2.15 12.75 -16.29
C PRO A 40 -2.83 12.13 -15.07
N LEU A 41 -2.49 10.90 -14.73
CA LEU A 41 -3.08 10.23 -13.57
C LEU A 41 -2.50 10.79 -12.28
N GLU A 42 -3.35 11.27 -11.38
CA GLU A 42 -2.97 11.67 -10.03
C GLU A 42 -2.98 10.45 -9.11
N ILE A 43 -1.81 10.13 -8.57
CA ILE A 43 -1.54 8.93 -7.77
C ILE A 43 -1.06 9.37 -6.39
N LEU A 44 -1.75 8.95 -5.35
CA LEU A 44 -1.30 9.12 -3.97
C LEU A 44 -0.78 7.78 -3.43
N TYR A 45 0.46 7.77 -2.95
CA TYR A 45 1.00 6.66 -2.19
C TYR A 45 1.15 7.08 -0.73
N ALA A 46 0.22 6.64 0.10
CA ALA A 46 0.15 6.91 1.53
C ALA A 46 0.96 5.86 2.32
N GLY A 47 1.85 6.33 3.19
CA GLY A 47 2.80 5.48 3.89
C GLY A 47 3.89 4.96 2.96
N CYS A 48 4.47 5.84 2.11
CA CYS A 48 5.42 5.42 1.08
C CYS A 48 6.74 4.85 1.64
N GLY A 49 7.02 5.09 2.92
CA GLY A 49 8.25 4.67 3.56
C GLY A 49 9.50 5.29 2.95
N PRO A 50 10.70 4.86 3.38
CA PRO A 50 11.96 5.46 2.93
C PRO A 50 12.36 5.09 1.50
N PHE A 51 11.69 4.11 0.88
CA PHE A 51 12.04 3.62 -0.45
C PHE A 51 10.95 3.81 -1.51
N GLY A 52 9.72 4.14 -1.13
CA GLY A 52 8.60 4.22 -2.07
C GLY A 52 8.41 2.92 -2.85
N THR A 53 8.63 1.78 -2.20
CA THR A 53 8.87 0.45 -2.78
C THR A 53 7.82 0.02 -3.80
N LEU A 54 6.56 0.36 -3.57
CA LEU A 54 5.46 -0.13 -4.41
C LEU A 54 5.27 0.67 -5.69
N LEU A 55 5.84 1.88 -5.79
CA LEU A 55 5.61 2.78 -6.93
C LEU A 55 6.89 3.23 -7.62
N LEU A 56 7.97 3.55 -6.89
CA LEU A 56 9.21 4.06 -7.50
C LEU A 56 9.75 3.17 -8.63
N PRO A 57 9.79 1.81 -8.50
CA PRO A 57 10.29 0.95 -9.57
C PRO A 57 9.48 1.05 -10.86
N LEU A 58 8.25 1.55 -10.80
CA LEU A 58 7.37 1.69 -11.95
C LEU A 58 7.54 3.02 -12.69
N LEU A 59 8.12 4.05 -12.06
CA LEU A 59 8.23 5.38 -12.69
C LEU A 59 8.96 5.31 -14.04
N GLY A 60 10.00 4.51 -14.16
CA GLY A 60 10.73 4.33 -15.42
C GLY A 60 9.95 3.62 -16.53
N ARG A 61 8.73 3.16 -16.27
CA ARG A 61 7.84 2.53 -17.27
C ARG A 61 6.86 3.53 -17.89
N PHE A 62 6.82 4.75 -17.37
CA PHE A 62 5.90 5.79 -17.82
C PHE A 62 6.69 7.06 -18.16
N SER A 63 6.25 7.79 -19.17
CA SER A 63 6.88 9.05 -19.55
C SER A 63 6.62 10.14 -18.51
N PRO A 64 7.55 11.09 -18.35
CA PRO A 64 7.26 12.29 -17.56
C PRO A 64 6.01 13.00 -18.10
N GLY A 65 5.08 13.35 -17.20
CA GLY A 65 3.81 13.97 -17.57
C GLY A 65 2.63 13.01 -17.69
N GLU A 66 2.83 11.68 -17.80
CA GLU A 66 1.73 10.72 -17.72
C GLU A 66 1.17 10.53 -16.32
N LEU A 67 2.04 10.71 -15.30
CA LEU A 67 1.70 10.53 -13.90
C LEU A 67 2.05 11.79 -13.11
N LYS A 68 1.16 12.17 -12.18
CA LYS A 68 1.41 13.11 -11.09
C LYS A 68 1.38 12.32 -9.79
N VAL A 69 2.53 12.18 -9.15
CA VAL A 69 2.71 11.30 -7.99
C VAL A 69 2.86 12.11 -6.73
N TYR A 70 2.12 11.73 -5.70
CA TYR A 70 2.20 12.28 -4.35
C TYR A 70 2.65 11.16 -3.41
N LEU A 71 3.88 11.30 -2.88
CA LEU A 71 4.45 10.38 -1.90
C LEU A 71 4.23 10.97 -0.52
N LEU A 72 3.30 10.39 0.22
CA LEU A 72 2.91 10.86 1.54
C LEU A 72 3.50 9.93 2.61
N ASP A 73 4.11 10.54 3.61
CA ASP A 73 4.60 9.84 4.80
C ASP A 73 4.54 10.75 6.03
N PHE A 74 4.35 10.15 7.19
CA PHE A 74 4.37 10.86 8.46
C PHE A 74 5.77 11.34 8.83
N HIS A 75 6.80 10.56 8.46
CA HIS A 75 8.18 10.79 8.83
C HIS A 75 8.95 11.54 7.74
N GLN A 76 9.47 12.72 8.09
CA GLN A 76 10.29 13.52 7.18
C GLN A 76 11.51 12.74 6.65
N ARG A 77 12.13 11.90 7.49
CA ARG A 77 13.29 11.08 7.09
C ARG A 77 12.97 10.12 5.95
N SER A 78 11.76 9.52 5.94
CA SER A 78 11.31 8.69 4.82
C SER A 78 11.27 9.49 3.52
N LEU A 79 10.67 10.69 3.57
CA LEU A 79 10.54 11.56 2.40
C LEU A 79 11.91 12.06 1.90
N ASP A 80 12.84 12.36 2.78
CA ASP A 80 14.19 12.78 2.40
C ASP A 80 14.95 11.63 1.72
N SER A 81 14.80 10.40 2.21
CA SER A 81 15.36 9.21 1.58
C SER A 81 14.78 9.00 0.16
N VAL A 82 13.46 9.08 0.02
CA VAL A 82 12.80 8.95 -1.29
C VAL A 82 13.26 10.02 -2.28
N LYS A 83 13.44 11.29 -1.84
CA LYS A 83 13.97 12.34 -2.71
C LYS A 83 15.37 12.02 -3.24
N LEU A 84 16.24 11.48 -2.38
CA LEU A 84 17.57 11.04 -2.80
C LEU A 84 17.50 9.92 -3.82
N LEU A 85 16.60 8.96 -3.63
CA LEU A 85 16.40 7.87 -4.60
C LEU A 85 15.90 8.39 -5.95
N LEU A 86 14.91 9.30 -5.96
CA LEU A 86 14.40 9.92 -7.19
C LEU A 86 15.50 10.62 -7.97
N ALA A 87 16.37 11.37 -7.28
CA ALA A 87 17.50 12.04 -7.89
C ALA A 87 18.52 11.04 -8.46
N ASN A 88 18.90 10.02 -7.69
CA ASN A 88 19.90 9.02 -8.09
C ASN A 88 19.43 8.13 -9.25
N PHE A 89 18.13 7.84 -9.33
CA PHE A 89 17.57 7.05 -10.44
C PHE A 89 17.18 7.89 -11.67
N GLY A 90 17.44 9.21 -11.64
CA GLY A 90 17.14 10.08 -12.78
C GLY A 90 15.66 10.41 -12.97
N PHE A 91 14.83 10.27 -11.93
CA PHE A 91 13.40 10.55 -12.00
C PHE A 91 13.03 12.02 -11.73
N CYS A 92 13.99 12.93 -11.78
CA CYS A 92 13.74 14.36 -11.55
C CYS A 92 12.78 15.01 -12.57
N ALA A 93 12.66 14.45 -13.77
CA ALA A 93 11.73 14.92 -14.79
C ALA A 93 10.28 14.49 -14.54
N HIS A 94 10.05 13.50 -13.66
CA HIS A 94 8.71 13.05 -13.30
C HIS A 94 8.07 14.02 -12.31
N ALA A 95 6.77 14.24 -12.44
CA ALA A 95 6.00 15.09 -11.53
C ALA A 95 5.75 14.37 -10.19
N VAL A 96 6.79 14.24 -9.37
CA VAL A 96 6.72 13.60 -8.04
C VAL A 96 6.83 14.64 -6.95
N GLN A 97 5.83 14.69 -6.08
CA GLN A 97 5.79 15.55 -4.90
C GLN A 97 5.85 14.70 -3.63
N THR A 98 6.59 15.17 -2.65
CA THR A 98 6.61 14.55 -1.32
C THR A 98 5.76 15.38 -0.35
N VAL A 99 4.92 14.71 0.41
CA VAL A 99 3.95 15.33 1.33
C VAL A 99 4.17 14.77 2.72
N LYS A 100 4.52 15.63 3.68
CA LYS A 100 4.60 15.26 5.09
C LYS A 100 3.23 15.50 5.72
N ALA A 101 2.50 14.42 5.95
CA ALA A 101 1.16 14.47 6.57
C ALA A 101 0.80 13.11 7.21
N ASP A 102 -0.24 13.14 8.03
CA ASP A 102 -0.92 11.92 8.47
C ASP A 102 -1.97 11.52 7.42
N ALA A 103 -1.90 10.29 6.95
CA ALA A 103 -2.84 9.78 5.95
C ALA A 103 -4.27 9.64 6.49
N CYS A 104 -4.44 9.63 7.82
CA CYS A 104 -5.75 9.55 8.47
C CYS A 104 -6.59 10.84 8.32
N ASP A 105 -5.93 11.99 8.09
CA ASP A 105 -6.62 13.30 8.00
C ASP A 105 -6.25 14.09 6.74
N TYR A 106 -5.29 13.62 5.95
CA TYR A 106 -4.84 14.29 4.73
C TYR A 106 -6.00 14.54 3.74
N LYS A 107 -6.07 15.75 3.20
CA LYS A 107 -7.00 16.13 2.14
C LYS A 107 -6.25 16.52 0.88
N HIS A 108 -6.52 15.82 -0.20
CA HIS A 108 -5.97 16.12 -1.51
C HIS A 108 -6.76 17.23 -2.20
N THR A 109 -6.08 18.13 -2.89
CA THR A 109 -6.73 19.27 -3.57
C THR A 109 -7.20 18.94 -4.98
N GLY A 110 -6.75 17.82 -5.55
CA GLY A 110 -7.12 17.35 -6.89
C GLY A 110 -8.11 16.18 -6.87
N LYS A 111 -8.14 15.44 -7.98
CA LYS A 111 -8.92 14.20 -8.12
C LYS A 111 -7.96 13.02 -8.16
N LEU A 112 -7.96 12.21 -7.14
CA LEU A 112 -7.12 11.01 -7.11
C LEU A 112 -7.68 9.94 -8.04
N HIS A 113 -6.86 9.47 -8.96
CA HIS A 113 -7.18 8.34 -9.83
C HIS A 113 -6.75 7.00 -9.20
N LEU A 114 -5.65 7.02 -8.43
CA LEU A 114 -5.14 5.85 -7.73
C LEU A 114 -4.68 6.26 -6.32
N VAL A 115 -5.12 5.50 -5.34
CA VAL A 115 -4.56 5.53 -3.98
C VAL A 115 -3.89 4.19 -3.70
N ILE A 116 -2.65 4.24 -3.24
CA ILE A 116 -1.89 3.09 -2.73
C ILE A 116 -1.72 3.34 -1.24
N ALA A 117 -2.29 2.49 -0.39
CA ALA A 117 -2.19 2.61 1.06
C ALA A 117 -2.05 1.21 1.67
N GLU A 118 -0.83 0.85 2.00
CA GLU A 118 -0.56 -0.38 2.71
C GLU A 118 0.11 -0.01 4.04
N ALA A 119 -0.71 0.09 5.08
CA ALA A 119 -0.35 0.43 6.44
C ALA A 119 -0.98 -0.60 7.38
N MET A 120 -0.59 -1.88 7.19
CA MET A 120 -1.11 -3.02 7.94
C MET A 120 0.00 -3.71 8.71
N GLN A 121 -0.22 -3.87 10.00
CA GLN A 121 0.58 -4.74 10.85
C GLN A 121 -0.31 -5.53 11.79
N LYS A 122 0.02 -6.82 12.00
CA LYS A 122 -0.69 -7.70 12.94
C LYS A 122 -2.22 -7.68 12.75
N SER A 123 -2.66 -7.99 11.55
CA SER A 123 -4.10 -8.11 11.23
C SER A 123 -4.91 -6.85 11.57
N LEU A 124 -4.41 -5.67 11.25
CA LEU A 124 -5.01 -4.34 11.51
C LEU A 124 -4.92 -3.86 12.97
N GLU A 125 -4.18 -4.55 13.83
CA GLU A 125 -4.10 -4.20 15.26
C GLU A 125 -3.26 -2.94 15.52
N GLN A 126 -2.16 -2.75 14.80
CA GLN A 126 -1.15 -1.75 15.16
C GLN A 126 -1.02 -0.58 14.19
N GLU A 127 -1.49 -0.68 12.98
CA GLU A 127 -1.42 0.39 11.99
C GLU A 127 -2.80 0.87 11.55
N PRO A 128 -2.91 2.15 11.15
CA PRO A 128 -4.21 2.79 10.94
C PRO A 128 -4.82 2.51 9.56
N GLN A 129 -4.62 1.31 8.99
CA GLN A 129 -5.12 0.99 7.63
C GLN A 129 -6.60 1.33 7.45
N PHE A 130 -7.42 1.03 8.47
CA PHE A 130 -8.85 1.30 8.44
C PHE A 130 -9.12 2.81 8.34
N ALA A 131 -8.53 3.61 9.22
CA ALA A 131 -8.70 5.06 9.25
C ALA A 131 -8.15 5.73 7.97
N VAL A 132 -6.99 5.26 7.49
CA VAL A 132 -6.40 5.71 6.21
C VAL A 132 -7.35 5.42 5.05
N THR A 133 -7.90 4.20 4.97
CA THR A 133 -8.83 3.83 3.91
C THR A 133 -10.11 4.66 3.98
N ALA A 134 -10.70 4.83 5.18
CA ALA A 134 -11.90 5.62 5.39
C ALA A 134 -11.71 7.11 5.03
N ASN A 135 -10.51 7.66 5.27
CA ASN A 135 -10.19 9.04 4.91
C ASN A 135 -9.92 9.22 3.40
N LEU A 136 -9.16 8.31 2.79
CA LEU A 136 -8.66 8.49 1.43
C LEU A 136 -9.59 7.94 0.35
N ALA A 137 -10.35 6.88 0.61
CA ALA A 137 -11.23 6.27 -0.39
C ALA A 137 -12.28 7.26 -0.95
N PRO A 138 -12.94 8.10 -0.12
CA PRO A 138 -13.89 9.10 -0.62
C PRO A 138 -13.26 10.21 -1.49
N GLN A 139 -11.93 10.33 -1.53
CA GLN A 139 -11.21 11.33 -2.32
C GLN A 139 -10.85 10.82 -3.72
N LEU A 140 -11.17 9.58 -4.04
CA LEU A 140 -11.02 9.04 -5.40
C LEU A 140 -12.02 9.70 -6.36
N CYS A 141 -11.60 9.90 -7.59
CA CYS A 141 -12.53 10.23 -8.67
C CYS A 141 -13.47 9.05 -8.95
N PRO A 142 -14.62 9.27 -9.60
CA PRO A 142 -15.44 8.17 -10.08
C PRO A 142 -14.60 7.19 -10.92
N THR A 143 -14.73 5.90 -10.67
CA THR A 143 -13.92 4.84 -11.29
C THR A 143 -12.43 4.84 -10.95
N GLY A 144 -11.98 5.65 -10.00
CA GLY A 144 -10.63 5.56 -9.41
C GLY A 144 -10.42 4.22 -8.70
N VAL A 145 -9.15 3.90 -8.43
CA VAL A 145 -8.76 2.62 -7.82
C VAL A 145 -8.07 2.85 -6.49
N PHE A 146 -8.42 2.04 -5.50
CA PHE A 146 -7.72 1.97 -4.22
C PHE A 146 -6.95 0.65 -4.14
N ILE A 147 -5.70 0.66 -3.71
CA ILE A 147 -4.91 -0.55 -3.47
C ILE A 147 -4.48 -0.58 -2.00
N PRO A 148 -4.80 -1.68 -1.30
CA PRO A 148 -5.54 -2.88 -1.73
C PRO A 148 -7.05 -2.61 -1.90
N GLN A 149 -7.68 -3.30 -2.86
CA GLN A 149 -9.12 -3.16 -3.12
C GLN A 149 -9.98 -3.89 -2.09
N ARG A 150 -9.40 -4.86 -1.40
CA ARG A 150 -10.06 -5.66 -0.38
C ARG A 150 -9.05 -6.21 0.61
N ILE A 151 -9.40 -6.20 1.88
CA ILE A 151 -8.64 -6.82 2.96
C ILE A 151 -9.59 -7.71 3.76
N ASP A 152 -9.31 -9.00 3.78
CA ASP A 152 -10.03 -9.95 4.64
C ASP A 152 -9.14 -10.31 5.83
N VAL A 153 -9.70 -10.19 7.02
CA VAL A 153 -9.10 -10.69 8.25
C VAL A 153 -9.84 -11.94 8.66
N SER A 154 -9.14 -13.06 8.67
CA SER A 154 -9.72 -14.36 8.95
C SER A 154 -9.06 -15.01 10.16
N MET A 155 -9.85 -15.80 10.89
CA MET A 155 -9.38 -16.62 11.99
C MET A 155 -8.95 -17.98 11.47
N CYS A 156 -7.81 -18.49 11.93
CA CYS A 156 -7.36 -19.83 11.61
C CYS A 156 -6.79 -20.53 12.86
N LEU A 157 -6.84 -21.86 12.85
CA LEU A 157 -6.02 -22.69 13.71
C LEU A 157 -4.71 -22.98 13.00
N ALA A 158 -3.59 -22.81 13.68
CA ALA A 158 -2.26 -23.05 13.13
C ALA A 158 -1.39 -23.83 14.10
N ASP A 159 -0.53 -24.68 13.57
CA ASP A 159 0.55 -25.29 14.33
C ASP A 159 1.71 -24.28 14.46
N LEU A 160 1.78 -23.62 15.63
CA LEU A 160 2.75 -22.54 15.86
C LEU A 160 4.21 -23.00 15.85
N GLU A 161 4.50 -24.24 16.16
CA GLU A 161 5.88 -24.78 16.10
C GLU A 161 6.29 -24.97 14.65
N HIS A 162 5.41 -25.58 13.87
CA HIS A 162 5.63 -25.75 12.43
C HIS A 162 5.74 -24.39 11.70
N GLU A 163 4.91 -23.41 12.06
CA GLU A 163 4.99 -22.04 11.52
C GLU A 163 6.36 -21.39 11.81
N LYS A 164 6.87 -21.52 13.04
CA LYS A 164 8.19 -20.98 13.41
C LYS A 164 9.31 -21.63 12.61
N GLU A 165 9.24 -22.94 12.38
CA GLU A 165 10.20 -23.66 11.56
C GLU A 165 10.16 -23.18 10.09
N LEU A 166 8.99 -23.02 9.52
CA LEU A 166 8.80 -22.49 8.17
C LEU A 166 9.34 -21.06 8.04
N PHE A 167 9.00 -20.17 8.99
CA PHE A 167 9.50 -18.78 8.99
C PHE A 167 11.02 -18.72 9.22
N GLY A 168 11.58 -19.59 10.03
CA GLY A 168 13.04 -19.71 10.22
C GLY A 168 13.78 -20.18 8.95
N GLN A 169 13.11 -20.95 8.10
CA GLN A 169 13.64 -21.46 6.84
C GLN A 169 13.30 -20.58 5.63
N SER A 170 12.40 -19.57 5.77
CA SER A 170 11.84 -18.80 4.67
C SER A 170 12.83 -18.01 3.81
N GLN A 171 14.09 -17.89 4.23
CA GLN A 171 15.18 -17.38 3.38
C GLN A 171 15.61 -18.36 2.28
N LYS A 172 15.10 -19.59 2.26
CA LYS A 172 15.55 -20.67 1.35
C LYS A 172 14.44 -21.39 0.58
N ILE A 173 13.16 -21.08 0.83
CA ILE A 173 12.04 -21.86 0.31
C ILE A 173 11.27 -21.07 -0.76
N ASP A 174 10.97 -21.74 -1.87
CA ASP A 174 10.06 -21.26 -2.93
C ASP A 174 8.66 -21.03 -2.35
N SER A 175 8.06 -19.87 -2.69
CA SER A 175 6.74 -19.44 -2.21
C SER A 175 5.61 -20.46 -2.46
N ASN A 176 5.70 -21.18 -3.58
CA ASN A 176 4.73 -22.22 -3.90
C ASN A 176 4.80 -23.45 -2.98
N ALA A 177 5.95 -23.67 -2.33
CA ALA A 177 6.12 -24.73 -1.35
C ALA A 177 5.54 -24.32 0.02
N LEU A 178 5.65 -23.05 0.40
CA LEU A 178 5.10 -22.51 1.65
C LEU A 178 3.56 -22.59 1.68
N GLU A 179 2.86 -22.29 0.58
CA GLU A 179 1.40 -22.39 0.51
C GLU A 179 0.89 -23.83 0.65
N LYS A 180 1.68 -24.83 0.23
CA LYS A 180 1.28 -26.24 0.27
C LYS A 180 1.53 -26.93 1.61
N ASP A 181 2.43 -26.41 2.43
CA ASP A 181 2.84 -27.04 3.68
C ASP A 181 2.38 -26.33 4.96
N THR A 182 1.56 -25.26 4.80
CA THR A 182 0.99 -24.59 5.97
C THR A 182 -0.09 -25.46 6.60
N ARG A 183 0.15 -25.91 7.84
CA ARG A 183 -0.85 -26.58 8.67
C ARG A 183 -1.81 -25.55 9.28
N ARG A 184 -2.48 -24.80 8.40
CA ARG A 184 -3.50 -23.81 8.78
C ARG A 184 -4.88 -24.33 8.45
N TYR A 185 -5.74 -24.31 9.44
CA TYR A 185 -7.14 -24.61 9.26
C TYR A 185 -7.94 -23.30 9.34
N LEU A 186 -8.38 -22.80 8.20
CA LEU A 186 -9.17 -21.56 8.11
C LEU A 186 -10.55 -21.81 8.74
N LEU A 187 -10.94 -20.98 9.68
CA LEU A 187 -12.23 -21.07 10.37
C LEU A 187 -13.25 -20.14 9.72
N GLU A 188 -13.04 -18.83 9.85
CA GLU A 188 -13.99 -17.83 9.39
C GLU A 188 -13.32 -16.50 9.09
N THR A 189 -13.89 -15.72 8.18
CA THR A 189 -13.52 -14.32 7.98
C THR A 189 -14.21 -13.47 9.05
N ILE A 190 -13.40 -12.80 9.88
CA ILE A 190 -13.88 -11.97 10.99
C ILE A 190 -14.37 -10.62 10.48
N CYS A 191 -13.60 -10.01 9.56
CA CYS A 191 -13.99 -8.75 8.94
C CYS A 191 -13.42 -8.62 7.53
N THR A 192 -14.11 -7.82 6.72
CA THR A 192 -13.68 -7.41 5.38
C THR A 192 -13.66 -5.90 5.32
N LEU A 193 -12.50 -5.32 4.97
CA LEU A 193 -12.36 -3.90 4.68
C LEU A 193 -12.44 -3.68 3.18
N LEU A 194 -13.46 -2.93 2.75
CA LEU A 194 -13.65 -2.47 1.38
C LEU A 194 -13.53 -0.95 1.34
N PRO A 195 -12.77 -0.36 0.40
CA PRO A 195 -12.61 1.09 0.32
C PRO A 195 -13.93 1.86 0.20
N GLU A 196 -14.89 1.35 -0.56
CA GLU A 196 -16.22 1.94 -0.76
C GLU A 196 -17.08 1.97 0.51
N HIS A 197 -16.84 1.07 1.46
CA HIS A 197 -17.60 0.98 2.69
C HIS A 197 -16.82 1.42 3.93
N ALA A 198 -15.54 1.73 3.78
CA ALA A 198 -14.65 2.00 4.91
C ALA A 198 -15.11 3.19 5.76
N PHE A 199 -15.67 4.23 5.13
CA PHE A 199 -16.17 5.41 5.83
C PHE A 199 -17.39 5.06 6.71
N ASP A 200 -18.36 4.34 6.16
CA ASP A 200 -19.56 3.93 6.89
C ASP A 200 -19.23 2.99 8.04
N GLN A 201 -18.34 2.04 7.81
CA GLN A 201 -17.86 1.11 8.85
C GLN A 201 -17.15 1.83 10.00
N MET A 202 -16.37 2.89 9.70
CA MET A 202 -15.72 3.69 10.73
C MET A 202 -16.73 4.48 11.57
N GLN A 203 -17.78 5.02 10.97
CA GLN A 203 -18.85 5.74 11.67
C GLN A 203 -19.58 4.81 12.64
N LEU A 204 -19.92 3.59 12.21
CA LEU A 204 -20.59 2.58 13.04
C LEU A 204 -19.72 2.15 14.24
N ALA A 205 -18.41 2.03 14.07
CA ALA A 205 -17.48 1.66 15.14
C ALA A 205 -17.30 2.75 16.20
N GLN A 206 -17.59 4.02 15.88
CA GLN A 206 -17.52 5.14 16.84
C GLN A 206 -18.81 5.33 17.65
N THR A 207 -19.90 4.71 17.24
CA THR A 207 -21.23 4.84 17.87
C THR A 207 -21.56 3.69 18.84
N ASN A 208 -20.74 2.67 18.91
CA ASN A 208 -20.83 1.54 19.84
C ASN A 208 -19.73 1.62 20.91
#